data_aec68ddf17ccc4fbc0d83d37d4e2f318
#
_entry.id   aec68ddf17ccc4fbc0d83d37d4e2f318
#
_cell.length_a   1.000
_cell.length_b   1.000
_cell.length_c   1.000
_cell.angle_alpha   90.00
_cell.angle_beta   90.00
_cell.angle_gamma   90.00
#
_symmetry.space_group_name_H-M   'P 1'
#
loop_
_entity.id
_entity.type
_entity.pdbx_description
1 polymer ?
#
loop_
_entity_poly.entity_id
_entity_poly.type
_entity_poly.pdbx_seq_one_letter_code
_entity_poly.pdbx_strand_id
1 'polypeptide(L)'
;MRQNPARRAALLDAAIEVLARDGARGLTFRAVDAQAQVPAGTASNYFANRDELLTQAGARVYERLEPEGGSPAGSPEERGDRARVAELTHEVVERVSTYRTGFLALLELRLEATRRPALRAVLTERIRADVDANIRLHLGDGRPGDATSVELLHLAMNWLILERLTLPDVFPEARLRELVEQAVERLVPETRGEVPAEG
;
A
#
# COMPACT_ATOMS: atom_id res chain seq x y z
N MET A 1 8.86 -28.87 14.85
CA MET A 1 8.19 -29.18 13.57
C MET A 1 8.49 -28.04 12.59
N ARG A 2 9.04 -28.30 11.42
CA ARG A 2 9.39 -27.24 10.45
C ARG A 2 8.07 -26.74 9.85
N GLN A 3 7.65 -25.51 10.18
CA GLN A 3 6.43 -24.92 9.63
C GLN A 3 6.58 -24.75 8.10
N ASN A 4 5.56 -25.11 7.34
CA ASN A 4 5.54 -24.97 5.89
C ASN A 4 5.33 -23.49 5.50
N PRO A 5 6.31 -22.80 4.86
CA PRO A 5 6.19 -21.39 4.51
C PRO A 5 5.02 -21.09 3.57
N ALA A 6 4.77 -21.97 2.59
CA ALA A 6 3.66 -21.81 1.65
C ALA A 6 2.30 -21.89 2.38
N ARG A 7 2.16 -22.79 3.36
CA ARG A 7 0.95 -22.89 4.18
C ARG A 7 0.77 -21.64 5.05
N ARG A 8 1.87 -21.10 5.62
CA ARG A 8 1.83 -19.86 6.41
C ARG A 8 1.36 -18.68 5.54
N ALA A 9 1.91 -18.54 4.32
CA ALA A 9 1.50 -17.51 3.36
C ALA A 9 0.01 -17.62 3.01
N ALA A 10 -0.48 -18.84 2.72
CA ALA A 10 -1.90 -19.06 2.41
C ALA A 10 -2.83 -18.69 3.58
N LEU A 11 -2.43 -18.96 4.83
CA LEU A 11 -3.18 -18.53 6.01
C LEU A 11 -3.19 -17.01 6.17
N LEU A 12 -2.08 -16.32 5.86
CA LEU A 12 -2.01 -14.86 5.89
C LEU A 12 -2.86 -14.24 4.78
N ASP A 13 -2.84 -14.81 3.58
CA ASP A 13 -3.72 -14.37 2.49
C ASP A 13 -5.20 -14.55 2.86
N ALA A 14 -5.56 -15.68 3.48
CA ALA A 14 -6.90 -15.89 4.03
C ALA A 14 -7.27 -14.89 5.14
N ALA A 15 -6.32 -14.53 6.00
CA ALA A 15 -6.54 -13.52 7.03
C ALA A 15 -6.83 -12.13 6.44
N ILE A 16 -6.16 -11.76 5.34
CA ILE A 16 -6.42 -10.51 4.61
C ILE A 16 -7.84 -10.49 4.06
N GLU A 17 -8.29 -11.58 3.44
CA GLU A 17 -9.68 -11.69 2.93
C GLU A 17 -10.73 -11.60 4.06
N VAL A 18 -10.48 -12.23 5.21
CA VAL A 18 -11.36 -12.13 6.39
C VAL A 18 -11.38 -10.69 6.92
N LEU A 19 -10.22 -10.03 7.04
CA LEU A 19 -10.15 -8.64 7.47
C LEU A 19 -10.92 -7.71 6.55
N ALA A 20 -10.80 -7.88 5.24
CA ALA A 20 -11.49 -7.04 4.26
C ALA A 20 -13.02 -7.22 4.28
N ARG A 21 -13.51 -8.44 4.54
CA ARG A 21 -14.93 -8.78 4.51
C ARG A 21 -15.62 -8.55 5.86
N ASP A 22 -14.99 -8.99 6.96
CA ASP A 22 -15.62 -9.10 8.26
C ASP A 22 -15.01 -8.13 9.30
N GLY A 23 -14.01 -7.34 8.87
CA GLY A 23 -13.27 -6.42 9.72
C GLY A 23 -12.37 -7.13 10.75
N ALA A 24 -11.67 -6.31 11.55
CA ALA A 24 -10.78 -6.87 12.57
C ALA A 24 -11.51 -7.72 13.60
N ARG A 25 -12.76 -7.44 13.93
CA ARG A 25 -13.54 -8.25 14.89
C ARG A 25 -13.85 -9.65 14.37
N GLY A 26 -14.04 -9.81 13.06
CA GLY A 26 -14.26 -11.09 12.40
C GLY A 26 -13.02 -11.97 12.31
N LEU A 27 -11.82 -11.40 12.47
CA LEU A 27 -10.56 -12.16 12.37
C LEU A 27 -10.37 -13.09 13.58
N THR A 28 -10.68 -14.36 13.37
CA THR A 28 -10.43 -15.45 14.32
C THR A 28 -9.66 -16.56 13.61
N PHE A 29 -8.94 -17.41 14.35
CA PHE A 29 -8.26 -18.57 13.76
C PHE A 29 -9.23 -19.48 13.00
N ARG A 30 -10.43 -19.68 13.54
CA ARG A 30 -11.48 -20.49 12.88
C ARG A 30 -11.93 -19.85 11.55
N ALA A 31 -12.11 -18.54 11.50
CA ALA A 31 -12.48 -17.85 10.27
C ALA A 31 -11.36 -17.96 9.21
N VAL A 32 -10.11 -17.84 9.65
CA VAL A 32 -8.94 -18.00 8.76
C VAL A 32 -8.83 -19.44 8.25
N ASP A 33 -9.00 -20.45 9.12
CA ASP A 33 -9.00 -21.86 8.70
C ASP A 33 -10.09 -22.14 7.66
N ALA A 34 -11.30 -21.62 7.89
CA ALA A 34 -12.41 -21.78 6.96
C ALA A 34 -12.13 -21.08 5.61
N GLN A 35 -11.62 -19.83 5.64
CA GLN A 35 -11.28 -19.07 4.44
C GLN A 35 -10.14 -19.74 3.65
N ALA A 36 -9.13 -20.27 4.33
CA ALA A 36 -8.00 -21.00 3.72
C ALA A 36 -8.36 -22.43 3.29
N GLN A 37 -9.58 -22.90 3.58
CA GLN A 37 -10.05 -24.26 3.29
C GLN A 37 -9.14 -25.34 3.90
N VAL A 38 -8.73 -25.14 5.16
CA VAL A 38 -7.88 -26.08 5.90
C VAL A 38 -8.60 -26.64 7.12
N PRO A 39 -8.13 -27.76 7.69
CA PRO A 39 -8.71 -28.31 8.91
C PRO A 39 -8.70 -27.29 10.07
N ALA A 40 -9.78 -27.30 10.88
CA ALA A 40 -9.89 -26.46 12.06
C ALA A 40 -8.69 -26.66 13.01
N GLY A 41 -8.16 -25.56 13.54
CA GLY A 41 -6.97 -25.57 14.39
C GLY A 41 -5.64 -25.44 13.63
N THR A 42 -5.68 -25.39 12.29
CA THR A 42 -4.46 -25.20 11.51
C THR A 42 -3.80 -23.85 11.80
N ALA A 43 -4.54 -22.75 11.76
CA ALA A 43 -3.99 -21.41 12.00
C ALA A 43 -3.36 -21.28 13.41
N SER A 44 -3.96 -21.89 14.43
CA SER A 44 -3.41 -21.87 15.80
C SER A 44 -2.08 -22.65 15.95
N ASN A 45 -1.71 -23.47 14.98
CA ASN A 45 -0.39 -24.12 14.93
C ASN A 45 0.69 -23.23 14.28
N TYR A 46 0.27 -22.18 13.57
CA TYR A 46 1.17 -21.27 12.85
C TYR A 46 1.34 -19.91 13.56
N PHE A 47 0.32 -19.48 14.31
CA PHE A 47 0.31 -18.18 14.98
C PHE A 47 -0.01 -18.40 16.47
N ALA A 48 0.84 -17.87 17.34
CA ALA A 48 0.70 -18.05 18.79
C ALA A 48 -0.56 -17.35 19.35
N ASN A 49 -0.94 -16.23 18.75
CA ASN A 49 -2.10 -15.46 19.16
C ASN A 49 -2.62 -14.57 18.02
N ARG A 50 -3.74 -13.90 18.28
CA ARG A 50 -4.37 -13.01 17.31
C ARG A 50 -3.52 -11.77 16.98
N ASP A 51 -2.72 -11.28 17.92
CA ASP A 51 -1.86 -10.12 17.70
C ASP A 51 -0.73 -10.43 16.74
N GLU A 52 -0.15 -11.63 16.85
CA GLU A 52 0.83 -12.12 15.88
C GLU A 52 0.21 -12.27 14.49
N LEU A 53 -1.00 -12.83 14.39
CA LEU A 53 -1.71 -12.97 13.12
C LEU A 53 -1.97 -11.61 12.45
N LEU A 54 -2.47 -10.61 13.21
CA LEU A 54 -2.69 -9.25 12.73
C LEU A 54 -1.39 -8.60 12.24
N THR A 55 -0.32 -8.73 13.03
CA THR A 55 0.99 -8.15 12.71
C THR A 55 1.57 -8.73 11.43
N GLN A 56 1.49 -10.07 11.28
CA GLN A 56 1.99 -10.72 10.07
C GLN A 56 1.10 -10.51 8.85
N ALA A 57 -0.23 -10.42 9.03
CA ALA A 57 -1.14 -10.04 7.96
C ALA A 57 -0.80 -8.62 7.43
N GLY A 58 -0.47 -7.69 8.34
CA GLY A 58 -0.02 -6.35 7.94
C GLY A 58 1.25 -6.38 7.10
N ALA A 59 2.26 -7.13 7.48
CA ALA A 59 3.47 -7.31 6.68
C ALA A 59 3.14 -7.92 5.29
N ARG A 60 2.26 -8.94 5.27
CA ARG A 60 1.88 -9.66 4.04
C ARG A 60 1.13 -8.79 3.03
N VAL A 61 0.31 -7.81 3.48
CA VAL A 61 -0.32 -6.85 2.57
C VAL A 61 0.73 -6.09 1.76
N TYR A 62 1.79 -5.59 2.42
CA TYR A 62 2.86 -4.85 1.74
C TYR A 62 3.67 -5.74 0.81
N GLU A 63 3.99 -6.98 1.20
CA GLU A 63 4.66 -7.94 0.30
C GLU A 63 3.88 -8.14 -1.02
N ARG A 64 2.55 -8.13 -0.97
CA ARG A 64 1.70 -8.30 -2.16
C ARG A 64 1.48 -6.99 -2.94
N LEU A 65 1.75 -5.84 -2.34
CA LEU A 65 1.71 -4.54 -3.03
C LEU A 65 3.02 -4.22 -3.75
N GLU A 66 4.13 -4.87 -3.35
CA GLU A 66 5.41 -4.74 -4.05
C GLU A 66 5.26 -5.22 -5.50
N PRO A 67 5.67 -4.41 -6.51
CA PRO A 67 5.57 -4.82 -7.89
C PRO A 67 6.47 -6.03 -8.17
N GLU A 68 5.94 -7.06 -8.83
CA GLU A 68 6.72 -8.18 -9.32
C GLU A 68 7.75 -7.67 -10.35
N GLY A 69 9.06 -7.75 -10.01
CA GLY A 69 10.14 -7.31 -10.90
C GLY A 69 10.68 -5.90 -10.68
N GLY A 70 10.26 -5.20 -9.62
CA GLY A 70 10.66 -3.82 -9.36
C GLY A 70 9.87 -2.81 -10.19
N SER A 71 9.93 -1.53 -9.81
CA SER A 71 9.35 -0.46 -10.64
C SER A 71 10.13 -0.36 -11.95
N PRO A 72 9.50 -0.32 -13.13
CA PRO A 72 10.22 -0.18 -14.38
C PRO A 72 11.03 1.12 -14.33
N ALA A 73 12.36 1.00 -14.37
CA ALA A 73 13.21 2.14 -14.61
C ALA A 73 12.87 2.66 -16.01
N GLY A 74 12.32 3.87 -16.10
CA GLY A 74 12.03 4.50 -17.37
C GLY A 74 13.29 4.58 -18.24
N SER A 75 13.14 4.52 -19.57
CA SER A 75 14.25 4.72 -20.47
C SER A 75 14.84 6.14 -20.28
N PRO A 76 16.13 6.36 -20.60
CA PRO A 76 16.76 7.67 -20.46
C PRO A 76 16.04 8.81 -21.22
N GLU A 77 15.25 8.47 -22.23
CA GLU A 77 14.50 9.43 -23.05
C GLU A 77 13.12 9.78 -22.46
N GLU A 78 12.58 8.96 -21.55
CA GLU A 78 11.34 9.20 -20.82
C GLU A 78 11.54 9.91 -19.48
N ARG A 79 12.77 10.45 -19.25
CA ARG A 79 13.11 11.13 -18.02
C ARG A 79 12.37 12.44 -17.86
N GLY A 80 11.51 12.45 -16.90
CA GLY A 80 11.46 13.58 -15.99
C GLY A 80 10.62 14.75 -16.44
N ASP A 81 9.51 14.56 -17.17
CA ASP A 81 8.50 15.61 -17.19
C ASP A 81 7.36 15.31 -16.20
N ARG A 82 6.58 16.33 -15.89
CA ARG A 82 5.41 16.22 -15.00
C ARG A 82 4.34 15.29 -15.58
N ALA A 83 4.23 15.18 -16.90
CA ALA A 83 3.30 14.26 -17.56
C ALA A 83 3.62 12.80 -17.21
N ARG A 84 4.91 12.43 -17.23
CA ARG A 84 5.34 11.08 -16.82
C ARG A 84 5.05 10.80 -15.35
N VAL A 85 5.19 11.80 -14.46
CA VAL A 85 4.79 11.66 -13.06
C VAL A 85 3.29 11.39 -12.95
N ALA A 86 2.44 12.04 -13.73
CA ALA A 86 1.00 11.81 -13.75
C ALA A 86 0.66 10.39 -14.22
N GLU A 87 1.27 9.90 -15.29
CA GLU A 87 1.08 8.53 -15.79
C GLU A 87 1.44 7.49 -14.72
N LEU A 88 2.62 7.61 -14.11
CA LEU A 88 3.06 6.71 -13.04
C LEU A 88 2.14 6.77 -11.82
N THR A 89 1.61 7.94 -11.51
CA THR A 89 0.65 8.12 -10.41
C THR A 89 -0.65 7.40 -10.72
N HIS A 90 -1.16 7.49 -11.96
CA HIS A 90 -2.31 6.71 -12.41
C HIS A 90 -2.06 5.21 -12.32
N GLU A 91 -0.91 4.73 -12.80
CA GLU A 91 -0.53 3.31 -12.72
C GLU A 91 -0.52 2.81 -11.26
N VAL A 92 0.00 3.60 -10.31
CA VAL A 92 -0.01 3.27 -8.88
C VAL A 92 -1.42 3.20 -8.33
N VAL A 93 -2.27 4.21 -8.63
CA VAL A 93 -3.66 4.24 -8.18
C VAL A 93 -4.43 3.03 -8.70
N GLU A 94 -4.30 2.68 -9.98
CA GLU A 94 -4.96 1.51 -10.57
C GLU A 94 -4.45 0.21 -9.94
N ARG A 95 -3.13 0.03 -9.82
CA ARG A 95 -2.54 -1.16 -9.22
C ARG A 95 -3.01 -1.39 -7.79
N VAL A 96 -2.98 -0.35 -6.95
CA VAL A 96 -3.43 -0.46 -5.54
C VAL A 96 -4.93 -0.72 -5.47
N SER A 97 -5.71 -0.07 -6.35
CA SER A 97 -7.17 -0.25 -6.40
C SER A 97 -7.57 -1.65 -6.85
N THR A 98 -6.76 -2.32 -7.69
CA THR A 98 -7.00 -3.72 -8.11
C THR A 98 -6.86 -4.69 -6.93
N TYR A 99 -6.00 -4.37 -5.96
CA TYR A 99 -5.87 -5.16 -4.74
C TYR A 99 -6.79 -4.65 -3.63
N ARG A 100 -8.09 -4.53 -3.96
CA ARG A 100 -9.13 -3.96 -3.07
C ARG A 100 -9.14 -4.61 -1.69
N THR A 101 -9.07 -5.95 -1.61
CA THR A 101 -9.10 -6.67 -0.33
C THR A 101 -7.88 -6.34 0.54
N GLY A 102 -6.69 -6.22 -0.05
CA GLY A 102 -5.49 -5.81 0.67
C GLY A 102 -5.60 -4.39 1.21
N PHE A 103 -6.12 -3.45 0.42
CA PHE A 103 -6.29 -2.07 0.87
C PHE A 103 -7.31 -1.95 2.01
N LEU A 104 -8.48 -2.62 1.91
CA LEU A 104 -9.49 -2.63 2.97
C LEU A 104 -8.97 -3.30 4.25
N ALA A 105 -8.27 -4.42 4.12
CA ALA A 105 -7.60 -5.06 5.25
C ALA A 105 -6.58 -4.13 5.93
N LEU A 106 -5.82 -3.35 5.13
CA LEU A 106 -4.87 -2.38 5.66
C LEU A 106 -5.56 -1.28 6.47
N LEU A 107 -6.73 -0.79 6.04
CA LEU A 107 -7.52 0.19 6.81
C LEU A 107 -7.92 -0.37 8.18
N GLU A 108 -8.44 -1.59 8.22
CA GLU A 108 -8.77 -2.29 9.46
C GLU A 108 -7.54 -2.44 10.39
N LEU A 109 -6.41 -2.83 9.81
CA LEU A 109 -5.14 -2.97 10.53
C LEU A 109 -4.62 -1.62 11.05
N ARG A 110 -4.78 -0.51 10.30
CA ARG A 110 -4.42 0.84 10.77
C ARG A 110 -5.25 1.26 11.97
N LEU A 111 -6.56 0.97 11.99
CA LEU A 111 -7.42 1.22 13.15
C LEU A 111 -7.01 0.35 14.35
N GLU A 112 -6.71 -0.92 14.15
CA GLU A 112 -6.21 -1.80 15.21
C GLU A 112 -4.83 -1.35 15.75
N ALA A 113 -3.95 -0.81 14.90
CA ALA A 113 -2.63 -0.31 15.29
C ALA A 113 -2.71 0.84 16.30
N THR A 114 -3.80 1.59 16.36
CA THR A 114 -4.01 2.65 17.37
C THR A 114 -4.01 2.08 18.80
N ARG A 115 -4.34 0.80 18.94
CA ARG A 115 -4.49 0.08 20.22
C ARG A 115 -3.45 -1.03 20.42
N ARG A 116 -2.60 -1.32 19.41
CA ARG A 116 -1.64 -2.43 19.38
C ARG A 116 -0.24 -1.95 19.01
N PRO A 117 0.64 -1.69 20.02
CA PRO A 117 1.96 -1.11 19.75
C PRO A 117 2.83 -1.91 18.79
N ALA A 118 2.82 -3.25 18.87
CA ALA A 118 3.60 -4.11 17.98
C ALA A 118 3.14 -3.99 16.51
N LEU A 119 1.81 -4.03 16.26
CA LEU A 119 1.25 -3.85 14.93
C LEU A 119 1.57 -2.44 14.41
N ARG A 120 1.44 -1.42 15.26
CA ARG A 120 1.78 -0.04 14.89
C ARG A 120 3.24 0.09 14.46
N ALA A 121 4.17 -0.54 15.18
CA ALA A 121 5.59 -0.50 14.84
C ALA A 121 5.84 -1.11 13.45
N VAL A 122 5.28 -2.29 13.17
CA VAL A 122 5.43 -2.97 11.87
C VAL A 122 4.83 -2.14 10.73
N LEU A 123 3.60 -1.63 10.89
CA LEU A 123 2.99 -0.80 9.84
C LEU A 123 3.76 0.51 9.63
N THR A 124 4.26 1.14 10.69
CA THR A 124 5.07 2.36 10.59
C THR A 124 6.34 2.11 9.81
N GLU A 125 7.06 1.02 10.12
CA GLU A 125 8.29 0.63 9.42
C GLU A 125 8.03 0.39 7.93
N ARG A 126 6.98 -0.37 7.59
CA ARG A 126 6.64 -0.70 6.19
C ARG A 126 6.23 0.53 5.40
N ILE A 127 5.37 1.39 5.97
CA ILE A 127 4.93 2.61 5.29
C ILE A 127 6.10 3.57 5.06
N ARG A 128 6.98 3.75 6.06
CA ARG A 128 8.20 4.56 5.89
C ARG A 128 9.10 4.00 4.80
N ALA A 129 9.36 2.69 4.82
CA ALA A 129 10.21 2.06 3.80
C ALA A 129 9.64 2.26 2.39
N ASP A 130 8.31 2.17 2.21
CA ASP A 130 7.63 2.41 0.94
C ASP A 130 7.78 3.88 0.49
N VAL A 131 7.49 4.83 1.38
CA VAL A 131 7.65 6.27 1.08
C VAL A 131 9.11 6.60 0.73
N ASP A 132 10.07 6.12 1.52
CA ASP A 132 11.50 6.33 1.28
C ASP A 132 11.95 5.71 -0.06
N ALA A 133 11.42 4.55 -0.42
CA ALA A 133 11.69 3.91 -1.72
C ALA A 133 11.14 4.75 -2.88
N ASN A 134 9.92 5.25 -2.76
CA ASN A 134 9.29 6.11 -3.75
C ASN A 134 10.06 7.43 -3.93
N ILE A 135 10.51 8.06 -2.83
CA ILE A 135 11.36 9.26 -2.87
C ILE A 135 12.67 8.97 -3.60
N ARG A 136 13.38 7.89 -3.23
CA ARG A 136 14.64 7.52 -3.87
C ARG A 136 14.47 7.28 -5.37
N LEU A 137 13.42 6.56 -5.76
CA LEU A 137 13.12 6.29 -7.17
C LEU A 137 12.81 7.59 -7.93
N HIS A 138 11.93 8.42 -7.38
CA HIS A 138 11.54 9.69 -7.99
C HIS A 138 12.73 10.62 -8.24
N LEU A 139 13.58 10.80 -7.21
CA LEU A 139 14.75 11.67 -7.30
C LEU A 139 15.87 11.04 -8.15
N GLY A 140 16.04 9.71 -8.05
CA GLY A 140 17.04 8.96 -8.82
C GLY A 140 16.79 9.01 -10.33
N ASP A 141 15.53 8.98 -10.74
CA ASP A 141 15.12 9.10 -12.15
C ASP A 141 15.15 10.57 -12.66
N GLY A 142 15.50 11.53 -11.82
CA GLY A 142 15.57 12.93 -12.20
C GLY A 142 14.21 13.59 -12.46
N ARG A 143 13.12 13.03 -11.92
CA ARG A 143 11.77 13.59 -12.06
C ARG A 143 11.63 14.94 -11.35
N PRO A 144 10.76 15.85 -11.84
CA PRO A 144 10.57 17.15 -11.23
C PRO A 144 9.91 17.04 -9.84
N GLY A 145 10.23 17.98 -8.96
CA GLY A 145 9.81 17.96 -7.54
C GLY A 145 10.88 17.46 -6.60
N ASP A 146 10.55 17.44 -5.35
CA ASP A 146 11.40 17.04 -4.22
C ASP A 146 10.75 15.93 -3.39
N ALA A 147 11.38 15.58 -2.28
CA ALA A 147 10.83 14.61 -1.33
C ALA A 147 9.43 15.00 -0.83
N THR A 148 9.21 16.29 -0.58
CA THR A 148 7.92 16.81 -0.11
C THR A 148 6.82 16.63 -1.18
N SER A 149 7.15 16.83 -2.46
CA SER A 149 6.22 16.56 -3.56
C SER A 149 5.77 15.09 -3.56
N VAL A 150 6.70 14.16 -3.36
CA VAL A 150 6.40 12.71 -3.29
C VAL A 150 5.54 12.38 -2.07
N GLU A 151 5.87 12.93 -0.90
CA GLU A 151 5.10 12.73 0.34
C GLU A 151 3.67 13.24 0.20
N LEU A 152 3.48 14.43 -0.37
CA LEU A 152 2.16 15.01 -0.59
C LEU A 152 1.34 14.21 -1.60
N LEU A 153 1.97 13.74 -2.69
CA LEU A 153 1.31 12.85 -3.64
C LEU A 153 0.93 11.53 -2.98
N HIS A 154 1.81 10.93 -2.17
CA HIS A 154 1.51 9.71 -1.42
C HIS A 154 0.27 9.88 -0.54
N LEU A 155 0.17 11.00 0.21
CA LEU A 155 -0.99 11.28 1.06
C LEU A 155 -2.26 11.50 0.24
N ALA A 156 -2.18 12.30 -0.83
CA ALA A 156 -3.32 12.58 -1.70
C ALA A 156 -3.86 11.30 -2.37
N MET A 157 -2.96 10.46 -2.91
CA MET A 157 -3.34 9.22 -3.58
C MET A 157 -3.93 8.18 -2.62
N ASN A 158 -3.38 8.04 -1.41
CA ASN A 158 -3.95 7.16 -0.40
C ASN A 158 -5.39 7.55 -0.06
N TRP A 159 -5.66 8.85 0.08
CA TRP A 159 -7.02 9.32 0.36
C TRP A 159 -7.95 9.13 -0.84
N LEU A 160 -7.49 9.39 -2.05
CA LEU A 160 -8.24 9.19 -3.28
C LEU A 160 -8.63 7.70 -3.47
N ILE A 161 -7.69 6.78 -3.21
CA ILE A 161 -7.95 5.33 -3.26
C ILE A 161 -8.96 4.95 -2.17
N LEU A 162 -8.85 5.54 -0.98
CA LEU A 162 -9.82 5.31 0.11
C LEU A 162 -11.24 5.66 -0.32
N GLU A 163 -11.46 6.85 -0.88
CA GLU A 163 -12.78 7.27 -1.38
C GLU A 163 -13.28 6.31 -2.48
N ARG A 164 -12.43 6.03 -3.48
CA ARG A 164 -12.78 5.13 -4.59
C ARG A 164 -13.26 3.75 -4.12
N LEU A 165 -12.61 3.19 -3.09
CA LEU A 165 -12.88 1.83 -2.64
C LEU A 165 -13.97 1.72 -1.58
N THR A 166 -14.26 2.80 -0.85
CA THR A 166 -15.22 2.79 0.26
C THR A 166 -16.51 3.53 -0.05
N LEU A 167 -16.44 4.67 -0.73
CA LEU A 167 -17.57 5.54 -1.06
C LEU A 167 -17.51 5.98 -2.54
N PRO A 168 -17.61 5.05 -3.50
CA PRO A 168 -17.36 5.32 -4.93
C PRO A 168 -18.32 6.37 -5.55
N ASP A 169 -19.47 6.62 -4.92
CA ASP A 169 -20.43 7.60 -5.41
C ASP A 169 -20.10 9.05 -5.04
N VAL A 170 -19.10 9.28 -4.17
CA VAL A 170 -18.66 10.64 -3.80
C VAL A 170 -17.99 11.34 -5.00
N PHE A 171 -17.14 10.62 -5.71
CA PHE A 171 -16.49 11.12 -6.92
C PHE A 171 -16.65 10.11 -8.07
N PRO A 172 -17.30 10.50 -9.17
CA PRO A 172 -17.35 9.68 -10.39
C PRO A 172 -15.92 9.36 -10.89
N GLU A 173 -15.74 8.20 -11.52
CA GLU A 173 -14.45 7.71 -12.00
C GLU A 173 -13.68 8.71 -12.87
N ALA A 174 -14.41 9.42 -13.77
CA ALA A 174 -13.80 10.48 -14.59
C ALA A 174 -13.22 11.61 -13.72
N ARG A 175 -13.92 11.98 -12.62
CA ARG A 175 -13.46 13.02 -11.72
C ARG A 175 -12.25 12.58 -10.90
N LEU A 176 -12.17 11.30 -10.51
CA LEU A 176 -11.01 10.76 -9.81
C LEU A 176 -9.74 10.86 -10.68
N ARG A 177 -9.85 10.55 -11.98
CA ARG A 177 -8.73 10.70 -12.92
C ARG A 177 -8.27 12.15 -13.04
N GLU A 178 -9.21 13.08 -13.23
CA GLU A 178 -8.89 14.52 -13.25
C GLU A 178 -8.22 14.99 -11.95
N LEU A 179 -8.65 14.45 -10.78
CA LEU A 179 -8.05 14.81 -9.50
C LEU A 179 -6.62 14.31 -9.36
N VAL A 180 -6.27 13.15 -9.93
CA VAL A 180 -4.88 12.67 -10.00
C VAL A 180 -4.03 13.66 -10.81
N GLU A 181 -4.48 14.03 -12.00
CA GLU A 181 -3.77 15.00 -12.88
C GLU A 181 -3.60 16.34 -12.18
N GLN A 182 -4.66 16.87 -11.58
CA GLN A 182 -4.62 18.14 -10.86
C GLN A 182 -3.75 18.08 -9.60
N ALA A 183 -3.68 16.95 -8.90
CA ALA A 183 -2.79 16.79 -7.76
C ALA A 183 -1.32 16.85 -8.22
N VAL A 184 -0.98 16.13 -9.29
CA VAL A 184 0.37 16.18 -9.87
C VAL A 184 0.70 17.61 -10.35
N GLU A 185 -0.22 18.28 -11.07
CA GLU A 185 -0.01 19.64 -11.55
C GLU A 185 0.30 20.63 -10.42
N ARG A 186 -0.36 20.50 -9.27
CA ARG A 186 -0.19 21.42 -8.14
C ARG A 186 0.96 21.07 -7.21
N LEU A 187 1.31 19.79 -7.09
CA LEU A 187 2.30 19.31 -6.14
C LEU A 187 3.67 19.07 -6.75
N VAL A 188 3.75 18.98 -8.08
CA VAL A 188 4.99 18.74 -8.81
C VAL A 188 5.27 19.95 -9.73
N PRO A 189 6.40 20.65 -9.59
CA PRO A 189 6.77 21.76 -10.46
C PRO A 189 7.00 21.27 -11.91
N GLU A 190 6.95 22.18 -12.89
CA GLU A 190 7.20 21.83 -14.30
C GLU A 190 8.65 21.44 -14.57
N THR A 191 9.56 22.09 -13.87
CA THR A 191 11.01 21.87 -13.98
C THR A 191 11.59 21.52 -12.63
N ARG A 192 12.71 20.79 -12.63
CA ARG A 192 13.49 20.58 -11.43
C ARG A 192 13.96 21.95 -10.90
N GLY A 193 13.54 22.35 -9.71
CA GLY A 193 14.05 23.55 -9.08
C GLY A 193 15.58 23.50 -9.02
N GLU A 194 16.26 24.53 -9.50
CA GLU A 194 17.69 24.68 -9.27
C GLU A 194 17.90 24.70 -7.74
N VAL A 195 18.62 23.71 -7.22
CA VAL A 195 19.08 23.75 -5.84
C VAL A 195 20.02 24.94 -5.76
N PRO A 196 19.75 25.96 -4.89
CA PRO A 196 20.68 27.05 -4.71
C PRO A 196 22.02 26.43 -4.31
N ALA A 197 23.09 26.70 -5.10
CA ALA A 197 24.42 26.36 -4.70
C ALA A 197 24.70 27.10 -3.41
N GLU A 198 24.83 26.35 -2.30
CA GLU A 198 25.30 26.90 -1.05
C GLU A 198 26.72 27.46 -1.29
N GLY A 199 26.82 28.78 -1.17
CA GLY A 199 28.08 29.53 -1.23
C GLY A 199 28.79 29.54 0.12
#